data_d181bb2b606192b5113b1c0fd6407bed
#
_entry.id   d181bb2b606192b5113b1c0fd6407bed
#
_cell.length_a   1.000
_cell.length_b   1.000
_cell.length_c   1.000
_cell.angle_alpha   90.00
_cell.angle_beta   90.00
_cell.angle_gamma   90.00
#
_symmetry.space_group_name_H-M   'P 1'
#
loop_
_entity.id
_entity.type
_entity.pdbx_description
1 polymer ?
#
loop_
_entity_poly.entity_id
_entity_poly.type
_entity_poly.pdbx_seq_one_letter_code
_entity_poly.pdbx_strand_id
1 'polypeptide(L)'
;MILITRPLKEARILKSLLTDKGYNSHIFSLSSSMQIQSTIKIKKNYVTLLTSMRATEIFLKSKYISKRQPIMVIGAKSFKQLHTAGFNNVLHCAKDSNAMIGFIEKKLIDIYKKKNYKGIEYCSGYQINQNFFKKLKQYNIPVKRTVLYKMNFKKSFNTITKKLIEKNTIKVCVLYSQQNANKFLELVKKEKLENHCKSIFFLTLSKDISTILKASGFDKVKNARQPNQGSLINMLAKIVM
;
A
#
# COMPACT_ATOMS: atom_id res chain seq x y z
N MET A 1 23.58 2.85 -8.66
CA MET A 1 22.83 1.85 -7.89
C MET A 1 21.41 2.37 -7.57
N ILE A 2 20.39 1.51 -7.56
CA ILE A 2 19.00 1.82 -7.25
C ILE A 2 18.67 1.37 -5.82
N LEU A 3 18.10 2.26 -4.99
CA LEU A 3 17.63 1.94 -3.66
C LEU A 3 16.15 1.52 -3.71
N ILE A 4 15.85 0.30 -3.26
CA ILE A 4 14.49 -0.26 -3.19
C ILE A 4 14.01 -0.20 -1.73
N THR A 5 12.91 0.52 -1.47
CA THR A 5 12.42 0.81 -0.11
C THR A 5 11.17 0.03 0.31
N ARG A 6 10.63 -0.82 -0.57
CA ARG A 6 9.42 -1.63 -0.34
C ARG A 6 9.61 -2.68 0.75
N PRO A 7 8.52 -3.24 1.30
CA PRO A 7 8.58 -4.46 2.11
C PRO A 7 9.34 -5.58 1.40
N LEU A 8 10.04 -6.42 2.18
CA LEU A 8 11.08 -7.33 1.66
C LEU A 8 10.60 -8.27 0.54
N LYS A 9 9.38 -8.81 0.66
CA LYS A 9 8.80 -9.71 -0.35
C LYS A 9 8.71 -9.04 -1.73
N GLU A 10 8.10 -7.87 -1.78
CA GLU A 10 7.94 -7.09 -3.00
C GLU A 10 9.26 -6.49 -3.49
N ALA A 11 10.16 -6.17 -2.56
CA ALA A 11 11.49 -5.65 -2.90
C ALA A 11 12.35 -6.71 -3.61
N ARG A 12 12.29 -7.98 -3.19
CA ARG A 12 13.00 -9.08 -3.85
C ARG A 12 12.53 -9.31 -5.29
N ILE A 13 11.20 -9.26 -5.52
CA ILE A 13 10.62 -9.37 -6.86
C ILE A 13 11.10 -8.22 -7.75
N LEU A 14 11.09 -6.99 -7.22
CA LEU A 14 11.58 -5.84 -7.97
C LEU A 14 13.07 -5.94 -8.24
N LYS A 15 13.87 -6.38 -7.26
CA LYS A 15 15.31 -6.58 -7.43
C LYS A 15 15.61 -7.56 -8.56
N SER A 16 14.94 -8.71 -8.61
CA SER A 16 15.09 -9.68 -9.70
C SER A 16 14.83 -9.03 -11.06
N LEU A 17 13.68 -8.37 -11.22
CA LEU A 17 13.31 -7.67 -12.46
C LEU A 17 14.30 -6.57 -12.88
N LEU A 18 14.93 -5.92 -11.92
CA LEU A 18 15.97 -4.91 -12.20
C LEU A 18 17.28 -5.57 -12.60
N THR A 19 17.66 -6.67 -11.95
CA THR A 19 18.84 -7.45 -12.29
C THR A 19 18.75 -8.03 -13.70
N ASP A 20 17.60 -8.59 -14.09
CA ASP A 20 17.33 -9.11 -15.44
C ASP A 20 17.47 -8.01 -16.53
N LYS A 21 17.34 -6.74 -16.14
CA LYS A 21 17.54 -5.57 -17.01
C LYS A 21 18.92 -4.92 -16.87
N GLY A 22 19.85 -5.56 -16.18
CA GLY A 22 21.22 -5.06 -15.99
C GLY A 22 21.35 -3.95 -14.92
N TYR A 23 20.32 -3.67 -14.13
CA TYR A 23 20.39 -2.62 -13.10
C TYR A 23 20.90 -3.14 -11.77
N ASN A 24 21.92 -2.50 -11.23
CA ASN A 24 22.40 -2.78 -9.88
C ASN A 24 21.49 -2.11 -8.83
N SER A 25 21.02 -2.89 -7.84
CA SER A 25 20.08 -2.41 -6.83
C SER A 25 20.36 -2.93 -5.42
N HIS A 26 20.07 -2.09 -4.42
CA HIS A 26 20.17 -2.40 -2.99
C HIS A 26 18.80 -2.35 -2.33
N ILE A 27 18.48 -3.34 -1.49
CA ILE A 27 17.22 -3.37 -0.76
C ILE A 27 17.43 -2.81 0.64
N PHE A 28 16.70 -1.76 0.96
CA PHE A 28 16.49 -1.29 2.31
C PHE A 28 15.00 -1.16 2.58
N SER A 29 14.37 -2.22 3.05
CA SER A 29 12.94 -2.23 3.37
C SER A 29 12.66 -1.28 4.53
N LEU A 30 12.08 -0.11 4.23
CA LEU A 30 11.71 0.90 5.24
C LEU A 30 10.61 0.41 6.16
N SER A 31 9.78 -0.51 5.70
CA SER A 31 8.62 -1.01 6.44
C SER A 31 8.46 -2.52 6.31
N SER A 32 7.91 -3.11 7.36
CA SER A 32 7.43 -4.49 7.37
C SER A 32 6.02 -4.54 7.92
N SER A 33 5.22 -5.52 7.49
CA SER A 33 3.90 -5.74 8.05
C SER A 33 3.94 -6.88 9.08
N MET A 34 3.43 -6.61 10.27
CA MET A 34 3.23 -7.61 11.31
C MET A 34 1.72 -7.94 11.39
N GLN A 35 1.37 -9.20 11.25
CA GLN A 35 -0.01 -9.66 11.45
C GLN A 35 -0.34 -9.59 12.94
N ILE A 36 -1.51 -9.01 13.28
CA ILE A 36 -1.96 -8.85 14.68
C ILE A 36 -2.89 -10.00 15.06
N GLN A 37 -3.76 -10.42 14.15
CA GLN A 37 -4.71 -11.49 14.40
C GLN A 37 -4.42 -12.70 13.51
N SER A 38 -4.35 -13.87 14.09
CA SER A 38 -4.20 -15.15 13.38
C SER A 38 -5.53 -15.67 12.85
N THR A 39 -6.63 -15.33 13.49
CA THR A 39 -7.98 -15.78 13.14
C THR A 39 -8.92 -14.61 12.97
N ILE A 40 -9.65 -14.59 11.86
CA ILE A 40 -10.66 -13.58 11.57
C ILE A 40 -12.03 -14.22 11.76
N LYS A 41 -12.84 -13.66 12.67
CA LYS A 41 -14.25 -14.03 12.84
C LYS A 41 -15.12 -12.91 12.30
N ILE A 42 -15.77 -13.16 11.16
CA ILE A 42 -16.73 -12.22 10.57
C ILE A 42 -18.10 -12.51 11.18
N LYS A 43 -18.81 -11.46 11.60
CA LYS A 43 -20.19 -11.61 12.08
C LYS A 43 -21.10 -12.05 10.93
N LYS A 44 -22.05 -12.96 11.23
CA LYS A 44 -23.10 -13.37 10.28
C LYS A 44 -23.86 -12.14 9.78
N ASN A 45 -24.14 -12.11 8.49
CA ASN A 45 -24.85 -11.01 7.80
C ASN A 45 -24.10 -9.66 7.82
N TYR A 46 -22.78 -9.65 8.04
CA TYR A 46 -21.94 -8.44 7.83
C TYR A 46 -21.29 -8.51 6.46
N VAL A 47 -21.23 -7.35 5.78
CA VAL A 47 -20.46 -7.19 4.55
C VAL A 47 -18.99 -6.93 4.91
N THR A 48 -18.09 -7.73 4.39
CA THR A 48 -16.64 -7.51 4.61
C THR A 48 -16.12 -6.41 3.70
N LEU A 49 -15.43 -5.44 4.26
CA LEU A 49 -14.75 -4.40 3.50
C LEU A 49 -13.23 -4.57 3.61
N LEU A 50 -12.57 -4.74 2.46
CA LEU A 50 -11.13 -4.89 2.31
C LEU A 50 -10.57 -3.72 1.50
N THR A 51 -9.70 -2.89 2.10
CA THR A 51 -9.16 -1.69 1.46
C THR A 51 -7.67 -1.77 1.13
N SER A 52 -7.06 -2.93 1.33
CA SER A 52 -5.64 -3.14 1.02
C SER A 52 -5.33 -4.58 0.64
N MET A 53 -4.34 -4.74 -0.24
CA MET A 53 -3.80 -6.05 -0.62
C MET A 53 -3.41 -6.89 0.61
N ARG A 54 -2.75 -6.26 1.60
CA ARG A 54 -2.31 -6.98 2.79
C ARG A 54 -3.47 -7.48 3.65
N ALA A 55 -4.54 -6.70 3.80
CA ALA A 55 -5.75 -7.15 4.47
C ALA A 55 -6.39 -8.33 3.71
N THR A 56 -6.42 -8.26 2.38
CA THR A 56 -6.93 -9.35 1.53
C THR A 56 -6.10 -10.63 1.68
N GLU A 57 -4.77 -10.54 1.68
CA GLU A 57 -3.89 -11.70 1.90
C GLU A 57 -4.14 -12.38 3.25
N ILE A 58 -4.33 -11.59 4.32
CA ILE A 58 -4.60 -12.14 5.66
C ILE A 58 -6.01 -12.73 5.72
N PHE A 59 -6.99 -12.05 5.12
CA PHE A 59 -8.36 -12.54 5.02
C PHE A 59 -8.43 -13.90 4.32
N LEU A 60 -7.70 -14.06 3.21
CA LEU A 60 -7.65 -15.32 2.45
C LEU A 60 -7.02 -16.49 3.21
N LYS A 61 -6.17 -16.22 4.19
CA LYS A 61 -5.56 -17.25 5.05
C LYS A 61 -6.50 -17.76 6.14
N SER A 62 -7.61 -17.10 6.37
CA SER A 62 -8.58 -17.52 7.40
C SER A 62 -9.41 -18.69 6.91
N LYS A 63 -9.34 -19.82 7.63
CA LYS A 63 -10.05 -21.06 7.31
C LYS A 63 -11.56 -21.00 7.60
N TYR A 64 -12.01 -20.03 8.38
CA TYR A 64 -13.39 -19.98 8.91
C TYR A 64 -14.32 -19.04 8.15
N ILE A 65 -13.90 -18.51 6.99
CA ILE A 65 -14.69 -17.57 6.21
C ILE A 65 -15.37 -18.30 5.07
N SER A 66 -16.68 -18.23 5.02
CA SER A 66 -17.47 -18.79 3.93
C SER A 66 -17.11 -18.18 2.59
N LYS A 67 -17.02 -18.97 1.53
CA LYS A 67 -16.82 -18.49 0.16
C LYS A 67 -18.01 -17.65 -0.36
N ARG A 68 -19.17 -17.74 0.30
CA ARG A 68 -20.37 -16.91 0.02
C ARG A 68 -20.38 -15.60 0.82
N GLN A 69 -19.32 -15.29 1.59
CA GLN A 69 -19.21 -14.04 2.34
C GLN A 69 -19.38 -12.85 1.40
N PRO A 70 -20.31 -11.90 1.69
CA PRO A 70 -20.43 -10.69 0.90
C PRO A 70 -19.21 -9.78 1.14
N ILE A 71 -18.54 -9.37 0.05
CA ILE A 71 -17.29 -8.62 0.11
C ILE A 71 -17.38 -7.36 -0.74
N MET A 72 -16.88 -6.26 -0.22
CA MET A 72 -16.49 -5.07 -0.96
C MET A 72 -14.96 -4.94 -0.89
N VAL A 73 -14.33 -4.63 -2.01
CA VAL A 73 -12.86 -4.58 -2.08
C VAL A 73 -12.37 -3.38 -2.86
N ILE A 74 -11.23 -2.82 -2.45
CA ILE A 74 -10.52 -1.78 -3.21
C ILE A 74 -9.31 -2.39 -3.90
N GLY A 75 -9.24 -2.19 -5.21
CA GLY A 75 -8.12 -2.57 -6.07
C GLY A 75 -8.28 -3.90 -6.78
N ALA A 76 -8.05 -3.86 -8.11
CA ALA A 76 -8.20 -5.00 -9.01
C ALA A 76 -7.36 -6.23 -8.64
N LYS A 77 -6.15 -6.02 -8.07
CA LYS A 77 -5.30 -7.15 -7.61
C LYS A 77 -5.92 -7.91 -6.45
N SER A 78 -6.50 -7.19 -5.48
CA SER A 78 -7.21 -7.80 -4.35
C SER A 78 -8.46 -8.54 -4.82
N PHE A 79 -9.20 -7.96 -5.75
CA PHE A 79 -10.34 -8.61 -6.39
C PHE A 79 -9.94 -9.92 -7.08
N LYS A 80 -8.88 -9.90 -7.91
CA LYS A 80 -8.38 -11.09 -8.60
C LYS A 80 -8.00 -12.20 -7.61
N GLN A 81 -7.32 -11.86 -6.51
CA GLN A 81 -6.97 -12.84 -5.48
C GLN A 81 -8.19 -13.48 -4.81
N LEU A 82 -9.23 -12.69 -4.48
CA LEU A 82 -10.48 -13.19 -3.92
C LEU A 82 -11.16 -14.15 -4.89
N HIS A 83 -11.27 -13.75 -6.16
CA HIS A 83 -11.90 -14.56 -7.21
C HIS A 83 -11.16 -15.89 -7.41
N THR A 84 -9.82 -15.84 -7.56
CA THR A 84 -8.98 -17.06 -7.69
C THR A 84 -9.09 -17.96 -6.46
N ALA A 85 -9.34 -17.42 -5.27
CA ALA A 85 -9.54 -18.18 -4.05
C ALA A 85 -10.99 -18.70 -3.89
N GLY A 86 -11.87 -18.51 -4.89
CA GLY A 86 -13.23 -19.02 -4.92
C GLY A 86 -14.28 -18.18 -4.17
N PHE A 87 -13.97 -16.91 -3.84
CA PHE A 87 -14.98 -15.99 -3.32
C PHE A 87 -15.79 -15.41 -4.47
N ASN A 88 -17.06 -15.81 -4.57
CA ASN A 88 -17.95 -15.47 -5.68
C ASN A 88 -18.99 -14.37 -5.34
N ASN A 89 -19.08 -13.96 -4.07
CA ASN A 89 -20.01 -12.92 -3.63
C ASN A 89 -19.30 -11.59 -3.39
N VAL A 90 -18.57 -11.09 -4.41
CA VAL A 90 -17.96 -9.76 -4.36
C VAL A 90 -18.97 -8.73 -4.87
N LEU A 91 -19.57 -7.98 -3.96
CA LEU A 91 -20.61 -6.99 -4.24
C LEU A 91 -20.08 -5.79 -5.05
N HIS A 92 -18.83 -5.41 -4.80
CA HIS A 92 -18.20 -4.29 -5.50
C HIS A 92 -16.67 -4.36 -5.42
N CYS A 93 -16.02 -3.96 -6.55
CA CYS A 93 -14.59 -3.70 -6.63
C CYS A 93 -14.37 -2.26 -7.04
N ALA A 94 -13.96 -1.43 -6.08
CA ALA A 94 -13.68 -0.02 -6.32
C ALA A 94 -12.22 0.20 -6.75
N LYS A 95 -11.96 1.23 -7.56
CA LYS A 95 -10.59 1.64 -7.91
C LYS A 95 -9.85 2.31 -6.76
N ASP A 96 -10.58 3.05 -5.92
CA ASP A 96 -10.06 3.82 -4.78
C ASP A 96 -11.12 4.02 -3.68
N SER A 97 -10.74 4.72 -2.62
CA SER A 97 -11.62 5.00 -1.48
C SER A 97 -12.82 5.88 -1.83
N ASN A 98 -12.66 6.86 -2.73
CA ASN A 98 -13.77 7.73 -3.14
C ASN A 98 -14.81 6.98 -3.96
N ALA A 99 -14.36 6.13 -4.89
CA ALA A 99 -15.25 5.26 -5.65
C ALA A 99 -16.01 4.27 -4.74
N MET A 100 -15.37 3.77 -3.68
CA MET A 100 -16.02 2.92 -2.70
C MET A 100 -17.12 3.68 -1.93
N ILE A 101 -16.86 4.90 -1.50
CA ILE A 101 -17.86 5.75 -0.84
C ILE A 101 -19.03 5.99 -1.78
N GLY A 102 -18.79 6.37 -3.04
CA GLY A 102 -19.85 6.58 -4.02
C GLY A 102 -20.72 5.33 -4.29
N PHE A 103 -20.13 4.13 -4.21
CA PHE A 103 -20.91 2.89 -4.28
C PHE A 103 -21.78 2.69 -3.03
N ILE A 104 -21.25 2.94 -1.85
CA ILE A 104 -21.99 2.82 -0.59
C ILE A 104 -23.18 3.76 -0.58
N GLU A 105 -22.99 5.02 -0.98
CA GLU A 105 -24.04 6.04 -1.07
C GLU A 105 -25.18 5.64 -2.01
N LYS A 106 -24.80 5.20 -3.21
CA LYS A 106 -25.78 5.01 -4.29
C LYS A 106 -26.44 3.64 -4.32
N LYS A 107 -25.79 2.60 -3.82
CA LYS A 107 -26.24 1.21 -4.03
C LYS A 107 -26.24 0.36 -2.78
N LEU A 108 -25.25 0.53 -1.87
CA LEU A 108 -25.12 -0.40 -0.75
C LEU A 108 -26.31 -0.28 0.23
N ILE A 109 -26.86 0.91 0.42
CA ILE A 109 -27.99 1.14 1.34
C ILE A 109 -29.20 0.30 0.91
N ASP A 110 -29.49 0.22 -0.39
CA ASP A 110 -30.58 -0.60 -0.92
C ASP A 110 -30.29 -2.08 -0.81
N ILE A 111 -29.05 -2.50 -1.16
CA ILE A 111 -28.59 -3.88 -1.04
C ILE A 111 -28.64 -4.32 0.44
N TYR A 112 -28.23 -3.44 1.33
CA TYR A 112 -28.23 -3.65 2.77
C TYR A 112 -29.64 -4.00 3.29
N LYS A 113 -30.64 -3.19 2.91
CA LYS A 113 -32.04 -3.44 3.27
C LYS A 113 -32.59 -4.73 2.65
N LYS A 114 -32.45 -4.91 1.34
CA LYS A 114 -32.98 -6.08 0.59
C LYS A 114 -32.37 -7.41 1.04
N LYS A 115 -31.08 -7.44 1.42
CA LYS A 115 -30.35 -8.66 1.82
C LYS A 115 -30.26 -8.86 3.33
N ASN A 116 -30.91 -8.01 4.12
CA ASN A 116 -30.91 -8.05 5.59
C ASN A 116 -29.47 -8.11 6.16
N TYR A 117 -28.54 -7.32 5.59
CA TYR A 117 -27.22 -7.16 6.16
C TYR A 117 -27.29 -6.32 7.44
N LYS A 118 -26.46 -6.64 8.43
CA LYS A 118 -26.49 -6.01 9.77
C LYS A 118 -25.37 -5.02 10.00
N GLY A 119 -24.41 -4.92 9.09
CA GLY A 119 -23.28 -4.00 9.22
C GLY A 119 -22.15 -4.27 8.24
N ILE A 120 -21.09 -3.50 8.39
CA ILE A 120 -19.84 -3.63 7.66
C ILE A 120 -18.74 -4.10 8.63
N GLU A 121 -18.08 -5.20 8.32
CA GLU A 121 -16.84 -5.63 8.96
C GLU A 121 -15.65 -5.04 8.18
N TYR A 122 -15.12 -3.91 8.64
CA TYR A 122 -13.97 -3.25 8.00
C TYR A 122 -12.66 -3.92 8.44
N CYS A 123 -12.17 -4.85 7.64
CA CYS A 123 -10.90 -5.52 7.81
C CYS A 123 -9.74 -4.65 7.28
N SER A 124 -8.92 -4.13 8.18
CA SER A 124 -7.92 -3.11 7.82
C SER A 124 -6.57 -3.30 8.50
N GLY A 125 -5.58 -2.51 8.10
CA GLY A 125 -4.37 -2.29 8.89
C GLY A 125 -4.64 -1.40 10.11
N TYR A 126 -3.68 -1.32 11.03
CA TYR A 126 -3.74 -0.41 12.18
C TYR A 126 -3.82 1.05 11.72
N GLN A 127 -2.94 1.44 10.81
CA GLN A 127 -3.00 2.75 10.15
C GLN A 127 -4.03 2.70 9.02
N ILE A 128 -4.95 3.66 9.00
CA ILE A 128 -6.00 3.78 7.98
C ILE A 128 -6.14 5.23 7.49
N ASN A 129 -6.80 5.40 6.36
CA ASN A 129 -7.29 6.71 5.93
C ASN A 129 -8.45 7.14 6.84
N GLN A 130 -8.19 8.10 7.73
CA GLN A 130 -9.16 8.57 8.71
C GLN A 130 -10.38 9.25 8.06
N ASN A 131 -10.16 10.00 6.97
CA ASN A 131 -11.27 10.66 6.24
C ASN A 131 -12.21 9.62 5.62
N PHE A 132 -11.66 8.56 5.03
CA PHE A 132 -12.47 7.46 4.52
C PHE A 132 -13.28 6.80 5.65
N PHE A 133 -12.65 6.52 6.79
CA PHE A 133 -13.31 5.87 7.91
C PHE A 133 -14.40 6.76 8.56
N LYS A 134 -14.16 8.07 8.65
CA LYS A 134 -15.16 9.02 9.10
C LYS A 134 -16.38 9.04 8.16
N LYS A 135 -16.14 9.14 6.84
CA LYS A 135 -17.23 9.08 5.84
C LYS A 135 -18.00 7.77 5.92
N LEU A 136 -17.31 6.62 6.05
CA LEU A 136 -17.95 5.31 6.17
C LEU A 136 -18.95 5.23 7.34
N LYS A 137 -18.68 5.93 8.44
CA LYS A 137 -19.55 5.97 9.63
C LYS A 137 -20.78 6.88 9.50
N GLN A 138 -20.84 7.75 8.47
CA GLN A 138 -21.93 8.71 8.29
C GLN A 138 -23.22 8.08 7.73
N TYR A 139 -23.17 6.84 7.25
CA TYR A 139 -24.28 6.20 6.51
C TYR A 139 -25.25 5.38 7.37
N ASN A 140 -25.35 5.61 8.66
CA ASN A 140 -26.23 4.84 9.56
C ASN A 140 -26.17 3.29 9.40
N ILE A 141 -25.06 2.78 8.89
CA ILE A 141 -24.73 1.36 8.79
C ILE A 141 -23.73 1.04 9.91
N PRO A 142 -23.99 0.10 10.79
CA PRO A 142 -23.04 -0.31 11.82
C PRO A 142 -21.70 -0.75 11.21
N VAL A 143 -20.62 -0.10 11.59
CA VAL A 143 -19.27 -0.43 11.13
C VAL A 143 -18.44 -0.96 12.27
N LYS A 144 -18.10 -2.24 12.21
CA LYS A 144 -17.11 -2.85 13.09
C LYS A 144 -15.76 -2.89 12.39
N ARG A 145 -14.72 -2.43 13.06
CA ARG A 145 -13.36 -2.46 12.52
C ARG A 145 -12.56 -3.60 13.13
N THR A 146 -12.01 -4.46 12.28
CA THR A 146 -11.08 -5.52 12.66
C THR A 146 -9.68 -5.21 12.13
N VAL A 147 -8.75 -5.01 13.06
CA VAL A 147 -7.37 -4.67 12.72
C VAL A 147 -6.58 -5.95 12.49
N LEU A 148 -6.14 -6.19 11.26
CA LEU A 148 -5.47 -7.42 10.84
C LEU A 148 -3.95 -7.36 10.93
N TYR A 149 -3.37 -6.19 10.69
CA TYR A 149 -1.92 -6.00 10.68
C TYR A 149 -1.52 -4.58 11.10
N LYS A 150 -0.28 -4.43 11.49
CA LYS A 150 0.38 -3.15 11.75
C LYS A 150 1.62 -3.02 10.85
N MET A 151 1.85 -1.82 10.34
CA MET A 151 3.11 -1.51 9.66
C MET A 151 4.14 -1.08 10.70
N ASN A 152 5.27 -1.76 10.70
CA ASN A 152 6.43 -1.39 11.48
C ASN A 152 7.44 -0.72 10.56
N PHE A 153 7.93 0.44 10.97
CA PHE A 153 8.91 1.22 10.22
C PHE A 153 10.28 1.15 10.86
N LYS A 154 11.34 1.16 10.05
CA LYS A 154 12.71 1.24 10.52
C LYS A 154 12.95 2.53 11.29
N LYS A 155 13.77 2.48 12.34
CA LYS A 155 14.12 3.64 13.19
C LYS A 155 15.43 4.31 12.78
N SER A 156 16.21 3.67 11.90
CA SER A 156 17.51 4.15 11.37
C SER A 156 17.82 3.45 10.05
N PHE A 157 18.70 4.02 9.25
CA PHE A 157 19.35 3.27 8.18
C PHE A 157 20.28 2.21 8.78
N ASN A 158 20.45 1.07 8.08
CA ASN A 158 21.53 0.15 8.44
C ASN A 158 22.88 0.71 7.94
N THR A 159 23.98 0.23 8.50
CA THR A 159 25.33 0.70 8.20
C THR A 159 25.65 0.67 6.71
N ILE A 160 25.21 -0.39 6.00
CA ILE A 160 25.45 -0.52 4.55
C ILE A 160 24.72 0.56 3.77
N THR A 161 23.41 0.73 4.02
CA THR A 161 22.60 1.74 3.31
C THR A 161 23.11 3.15 3.59
N LYS A 162 23.47 3.45 4.84
CA LYS A 162 24.05 4.74 5.23
C LYS A 162 25.32 5.02 4.46
N LYS A 163 26.30 4.10 4.46
CA LYS A 163 27.54 4.23 3.69
C LYS A 163 27.31 4.41 2.18
N LEU A 164 26.32 3.72 1.60
CA LEU A 164 25.97 3.86 0.18
C LEU A 164 25.41 5.25 -0.14
N ILE A 165 24.64 5.85 0.77
CA ILE A 165 24.14 7.22 0.65
C ILE A 165 25.30 8.22 0.79
N GLU A 166 26.10 8.13 1.85
CA GLU A 166 27.26 9.01 2.13
C GLU A 166 28.27 9.02 0.99
N LYS A 167 28.52 7.86 0.38
CA LYS A 167 29.41 7.73 -0.79
C LYS A 167 28.75 8.12 -2.11
N ASN A 168 27.52 8.68 -2.10
CA ASN A 168 26.74 9.02 -3.30
C ASN A 168 26.62 7.86 -4.31
N THR A 169 26.67 6.61 -3.84
CA THR A 169 26.55 5.42 -4.67
C THR A 169 25.09 5.20 -5.12
N ILE A 170 24.13 5.60 -4.30
CA ILE A 170 22.71 5.57 -4.64
C ILE A 170 22.40 6.70 -5.62
N LYS A 171 22.05 6.35 -6.86
CA LYS A 171 21.67 7.32 -7.89
C LYS A 171 20.14 7.49 -8.02
N VAL A 172 19.40 6.43 -7.71
CA VAL A 172 17.93 6.42 -7.78
C VAL A 172 17.35 5.81 -6.51
N CYS A 173 16.30 6.41 -5.96
CA CYS A 173 15.51 5.86 -4.87
C CYS A 173 14.05 5.70 -5.31
N VAL A 174 13.47 4.51 -5.09
CA VAL A 174 12.11 4.20 -5.52
C VAL A 174 11.17 4.18 -4.32
N LEU A 175 10.13 5.04 -4.34
CA LEU A 175 9.15 5.20 -3.26
C LEU A 175 7.73 4.90 -3.75
N TYR A 176 7.05 3.99 -3.07
CA TYR A 176 5.77 3.43 -3.48
C TYR A 176 4.56 3.91 -2.67
N SER A 177 4.78 4.61 -1.56
CA SER A 177 3.71 5.13 -0.71
C SER A 177 4.13 6.40 0.02
N GLN A 178 3.16 7.23 0.37
CA GLN A 178 3.38 8.44 1.18
C GLN A 178 4.02 8.10 2.53
N GLN A 179 3.57 7.01 3.19
CA GLN A 179 4.14 6.57 4.47
C GLN A 179 5.64 6.24 4.36
N ASN A 180 6.04 5.54 3.28
CA ASN A 180 7.44 5.24 3.05
C ASN A 180 8.25 6.50 2.70
N ALA A 181 7.68 7.44 1.94
CA ALA A 181 8.33 8.73 1.65
C ALA A 181 8.55 9.53 2.94
N ASN A 182 7.52 9.72 3.74
CA ASN A 182 7.63 10.41 5.03
C ASN A 182 8.66 9.75 5.95
N LYS A 183 8.66 8.41 6.00
CA LYS A 183 9.63 7.68 6.83
C LYS A 183 11.05 7.78 6.31
N PHE A 184 11.25 7.76 4.99
CA PHE A 184 12.55 7.98 4.37
C PHE A 184 13.09 9.39 4.74
N LEU A 185 12.26 10.41 4.58
CA LEU A 185 12.61 11.79 4.92
C LEU A 185 12.93 11.98 6.40
N GLU A 186 12.15 11.35 7.29
CA GLU A 186 12.41 11.33 8.73
C GLU A 186 13.81 10.76 9.05
N LEU A 187 14.16 9.63 8.41
CA LEU A 187 15.48 9.01 8.61
C LEU A 187 16.60 9.87 8.04
N VAL A 188 16.42 10.42 6.84
CA VAL A 188 17.40 11.33 6.20
C VAL A 188 17.68 12.52 7.10
N LYS A 189 16.64 13.18 7.62
CA LYS A 189 16.78 14.31 8.55
C LYS A 189 17.43 13.89 9.86
N LYS A 190 16.96 12.81 10.47
CA LYS A 190 17.48 12.29 11.73
C LYS A 190 18.98 11.98 11.67
N GLU A 191 19.44 11.44 10.54
CA GLU A 191 20.84 11.03 10.36
C GLU A 191 21.69 12.07 9.62
N LYS A 192 21.15 13.30 9.38
CA LYS A 192 21.83 14.44 8.73
C LYS A 192 22.37 14.09 7.35
N LEU A 193 21.58 13.35 6.55
CA LEU A 193 21.95 12.87 5.21
C LEU A 193 21.33 13.69 4.07
N GLU A 194 20.70 14.86 4.36
CA GLU A 194 19.97 15.67 3.39
C GLU A 194 20.84 16.04 2.19
N ASN A 195 22.06 16.53 2.44
CA ASN A 195 22.97 16.95 1.38
C ASN A 195 23.39 15.80 0.46
N HIS A 196 23.62 14.62 1.01
CA HIS A 196 23.93 13.43 0.23
C HIS A 196 22.73 12.96 -0.62
N CYS A 197 21.51 13.14 -0.11
CA CYS A 197 20.30 12.75 -0.82
C CYS A 197 19.89 13.71 -1.93
N LYS A 198 20.39 14.97 -1.97
CA LYS A 198 20.11 15.94 -3.08
C LYS A 198 20.55 15.42 -4.44
N SER A 199 21.58 14.58 -4.50
CA SER A 199 22.05 13.97 -5.74
C SER A 199 21.15 12.83 -6.25
N ILE A 200 20.33 12.24 -5.36
CA ILE A 200 19.50 11.07 -5.65
C ILE A 200 18.28 11.47 -6.48
N PHE A 201 18.01 10.69 -7.52
CA PHE A 201 16.79 10.82 -8.31
C PHE A 201 15.66 9.99 -7.66
N PHE A 202 14.56 10.63 -7.27
CA PHE A 202 13.43 9.95 -6.65
C PHE A 202 12.37 9.56 -7.69
N LEU A 203 12.06 8.28 -7.77
CA LEU A 203 10.95 7.74 -8.55
C LEU A 203 9.80 7.36 -7.65
N THR A 204 8.62 7.87 -7.96
CA THR A 204 7.41 7.69 -7.14
C THR A 204 6.26 7.12 -7.95
N LEU A 205 5.31 6.44 -7.28
CA LEU A 205 4.12 5.89 -7.94
C LEU A 205 3.00 6.91 -8.18
N SER A 206 2.99 8.03 -7.43
CA SER A 206 1.92 9.01 -7.54
C SER A 206 2.43 10.43 -7.34
N LYS A 207 1.63 11.39 -7.82
CA LYS A 207 1.89 12.82 -7.66
C LYS A 207 1.99 13.23 -6.18
N ASP A 208 1.14 12.67 -5.31
CA ASP A 208 1.17 12.99 -3.88
C ASP A 208 2.51 12.66 -3.21
N ILE A 209 3.11 11.51 -3.58
CA ILE A 209 4.43 11.13 -3.08
C ILE A 209 5.50 12.12 -3.59
N SER A 210 5.40 12.53 -4.85
CA SER A 210 6.32 13.52 -5.43
C SER A 210 6.20 14.87 -4.75
N THR A 211 4.98 15.30 -4.42
CA THR A 211 4.73 16.57 -3.72
C THR A 211 5.38 16.59 -2.33
N ILE A 212 5.28 15.49 -1.57
CA ILE A 212 5.93 15.35 -0.25
C ILE A 212 7.45 15.52 -0.37
N LEU A 213 8.08 14.88 -1.34
CA LEU A 213 9.53 14.97 -1.56
C LEU A 213 9.97 16.38 -1.97
N LYS A 214 9.24 17.00 -2.92
CA LYS A 214 9.53 18.38 -3.37
C LYS A 214 9.38 19.40 -2.24
N ALA A 215 8.32 19.28 -1.44
CA ALA A 215 8.11 20.11 -0.26
C ALA A 215 9.22 19.97 0.81
N SER A 216 9.99 18.87 0.74
CA SER A 216 11.14 18.60 1.60
C SER A 216 12.49 19.02 0.97
N GLY A 217 12.47 19.75 -0.16
CA GLY A 217 13.67 20.29 -0.80
C GLY A 217 14.39 19.32 -1.74
N PHE A 218 13.70 18.30 -2.25
CA PHE A 218 14.25 17.37 -3.25
C PHE A 218 13.68 17.67 -4.64
N ASP A 219 14.52 18.19 -5.55
CA ASP A 219 14.05 18.61 -6.88
C ASP A 219 14.05 17.49 -7.92
N LYS A 220 14.96 16.52 -7.78
CA LYS A 220 15.11 15.39 -8.72
C LYS A 220 14.02 14.34 -8.48
N VAL A 221 12.74 14.71 -8.70
CA VAL A 221 11.58 13.84 -8.43
C VAL A 221 10.72 13.70 -9.68
N LYS A 222 10.46 12.44 -10.08
CA LYS A 222 9.46 12.11 -11.13
C LYS A 222 8.49 11.05 -10.61
N ASN A 223 7.23 11.17 -11.02
CA ASN A 223 6.23 10.15 -10.75
C ASN A 223 5.92 9.31 -11.99
N ALA A 224 5.59 8.05 -11.77
CA ALA A 224 5.15 7.14 -12.82
C ALA A 224 3.92 7.70 -13.55
N ARG A 225 3.84 7.51 -14.88
CA ARG A 225 2.67 7.92 -15.68
C ARG A 225 1.40 7.19 -15.23
N GLN A 226 1.54 5.93 -14.86
CA GLN A 226 0.49 5.12 -14.26
C GLN A 226 0.98 4.56 -12.92
N PRO A 227 0.11 4.40 -11.90
CA PRO A 227 0.51 3.96 -10.57
C PRO A 227 0.78 2.44 -10.52
N ASN A 228 1.67 1.96 -11.38
CA ASN A 228 2.06 0.56 -11.47
C ASN A 228 3.58 0.39 -11.63
N GLN A 229 4.06 -0.82 -11.34
CA GLN A 229 5.48 -1.14 -11.35
C GLN A 229 6.10 -1.09 -12.76
N GLY A 230 5.35 -1.49 -13.80
CA GLY A 230 5.83 -1.45 -15.17
C GLY A 230 6.13 -0.02 -15.64
N SER A 231 5.21 0.92 -15.37
CA SER A 231 5.40 2.34 -15.68
C SER A 231 6.63 2.93 -14.97
N LEU A 232 6.89 2.50 -13.73
CA LEU A 232 8.04 2.94 -12.95
C LEU A 232 9.36 2.39 -13.51
N ILE A 233 9.40 1.10 -13.89
CA ILE A 233 10.59 0.48 -14.53
C ILE A 233 10.88 1.14 -15.88
N ASN A 234 9.87 1.44 -16.69
CA ASN A 234 10.05 2.13 -17.97
C ASN A 234 10.61 3.55 -17.78
N MET A 235 10.31 4.20 -16.67
CA MET A 235 10.92 5.50 -16.35
C MET A 235 12.37 5.37 -15.88
N LEU A 236 12.72 4.31 -15.18
CA LEU A 236 14.11 4.04 -14.78
C LEU A 236 15.03 3.98 -16.01
N ALA A 237 14.61 3.32 -17.08
CA ALA A 237 15.37 3.23 -18.33
C ALA A 237 15.71 4.61 -18.92
N LYS A 238 14.84 5.62 -18.72
CA LYS A 238 15.05 7.00 -19.21
C LYS A 238 15.90 7.90 -18.32
N ILE A 239 16.26 7.42 -17.12
CA ILE A 239 17.02 8.22 -16.13
C ILE A 239 18.42 7.67 -15.95
N VAL A 240 18.61 6.38 -16.19
CA VAL A 240 19.89 5.67 -15.97
C VAL A 240 20.68 5.51 -17.29
N MET A 241 20.05 5.85 -18.43
CA MET A 241 20.75 6.10 -19.69
C MET A 241 21.42 7.48 -19.61
#